data_ddec1352adca7bc29245cd5e81b5c22e
#
_entry.id   ddec1352adca7bc29245cd5e81b5c22e
#
_cell.length_a   1.000
_cell.length_b   1.000
_cell.length_c   1.000
_cell.angle_alpha   90.00
_cell.angle_beta   90.00
_cell.angle_gamma   90.00
#
_symmetry.space_group_name_H-M   'P 1'
#
loop_
_entity.id
_entity.type
_entity.pdbx_description
1 polymer ?
#
loop_
_entity_poly.entity_id
_entity_poly.type
_entity_poly.pdbx_seq_one_letter_code
_entity_poly.pdbx_strand_id
1 'polypeptide(L)'
;IRRFVYEGGGFIGIGEPAGHQYQGHYLQLADLIGVEKETGFTLNYDKYNWDEHPEHFILADTTKPVDFGEGKKSIYAYEGTEILVQREKEVQMAVNGFGAGRSVYISGLPYSFENSRILYRSILWSTHSEDELHQWYSTNFNVEVHAYVKNGKYCVVNNTYEPQKTTVYRGDGSSFELHMEANEIKWYQI
;
A
#
# COMPACT_ATOMS: atom_id res chain seq x y z
N ILE A 1 18.35 2.62 7.32
CA ILE A 1 17.01 2.03 7.10
C ILE A 1 16.73 0.98 8.14
N ARG A 2 17.53 -0.11 8.28
CA ARG A 2 17.24 -1.20 9.23
C ARG A 2 16.99 -0.72 10.66
N ARG A 3 17.87 0.14 11.19
CA ARG A 3 17.70 0.68 12.54
C ARG A 3 16.38 1.45 12.69
N PHE A 4 16.04 2.29 11.71
CA PHE A 4 14.81 3.07 11.70
C PHE A 4 13.56 2.17 11.75
N VAL A 5 13.53 1.12 10.91
CA VAL A 5 12.39 0.18 10.91
C VAL A 5 12.37 -0.67 12.18
N TYR A 6 13.54 -1.16 12.64
CA TYR A 6 13.64 -1.93 13.87
C TYR A 6 13.11 -1.18 15.12
N GLU A 7 13.29 0.14 15.14
CA GLU A 7 12.81 1.03 16.20
C GLU A 7 11.33 1.44 16.05
N GLY A 8 10.59 0.91 15.06
CA GLY A 8 9.15 1.15 14.86
C GLY A 8 8.78 1.93 13.60
N GLY A 9 9.75 2.28 12.76
CA GLY A 9 9.48 2.95 11.49
C GLY A 9 8.85 2.03 10.44
N GLY A 10 8.22 2.63 9.42
CA GLY A 10 7.66 1.93 8.26
C GLY A 10 8.60 1.96 7.06
N PHE A 11 8.57 0.90 6.24
CA PHE A 11 9.29 0.83 4.97
C PHE A 11 8.42 0.23 3.87
N ILE A 12 8.40 0.86 2.70
CA ILE A 12 7.73 0.31 1.51
C ILE A 12 8.76 0.20 0.40
N GLY A 13 8.98 -1.02 -0.09
CA GLY A 13 9.86 -1.31 -1.19
C GLY A 13 9.08 -1.69 -2.45
N ILE A 14 9.27 -0.94 -3.55
CA ILE A 14 8.60 -1.22 -4.83
C ILE A 14 9.64 -1.62 -5.87
N GLY A 15 9.36 -2.67 -6.60
CA GLY A 15 10.24 -3.21 -7.64
C GLY A 15 11.41 -3.99 -7.07
N GLU A 16 12.61 -3.47 -7.19
CA GLU A 16 13.84 -4.07 -6.66
C GLU A 16 14.52 -3.10 -5.67
N PRO A 17 13.93 -2.90 -4.49
CA PRO A 17 14.45 -1.94 -3.52
C PRO A 17 15.85 -2.37 -3.05
N ALA A 18 16.83 -1.47 -3.21
CA ALA A 18 18.25 -1.75 -2.93
C ALA A 18 18.77 -3.00 -3.67
N GLY A 19 18.29 -3.25 -4.90
CA GLY A 19 18.71 -4.36 -5.75
C GLY A 19 20.16 -4.20 -6.18
N HIS A 20 21.04 -5.08 -5.72
CA HIS A 20 22.43 -5.16 -6.11
C HIS A 20 23.00 -6.53 -5.71
N GLN A 21 23.45 -7.30 -6.69
CA GLN A 21 24.01 -8.62 -6.41
C GLN A 21 25.31 -8.50 -5.61
N TYR A 22 25.26 -8.94 -4.36
CA TYR A 22 26.40 -8.96 -3.46
C TYR A 22 26.30 -10.10 -2.46
N GLN A 23 27.35 -10.87 -2.28
CA GLN A 23 27.46 -11.99 -1.32
C GLN A 23 26.28 -12.98 -1.37
N GLY A 24 25.80 -13.30 -2.57
CA GLY A 24 24.70 -14.26 -2.78
C GLY A 24 23.30 -13.69 -2.56
N HIS A 25 23.18 -12.44 -2.21
CA HIS A 25 21.91 -11.72 -2.09
C HIS A 25 21.75 -10.73 -3.24
N TYR A 26 20.52 -10.58 -3.74
CA TYR A 26 20.20 -9.56 -4.71
C TYR A 26 19.50 -8.36 -4.05
N LEU A 27 18.51 -8.59 -3.21
CA LEU A 27 17.86 -7.53 -2.45
C LEU A 27 18.62 -7.31 -1.13
N GLN A 28 19.36 -6.20 -1.04
CA GLN A 28 20.20 -5.93 0.14
C GLN A 28 19.42 -5.67 1.42
N LEU A 29 18.10 -5.47 1.33
CA LEU A 29 17.17 -5.32 2.45
C LEU A 29 16.22 -6.52 2.59
N ALA A 30 16.60 -7.69 2.05
CA ALA A 30 15.74 -8.88 2.04
C ALA A 30 15.27 -9.30 3.44
N ASP A 31 16.14 -9.25 4.42
CA ASP A 31 15.82 -9.51 5.83
C ASP A 31 14.76 -8.57 6.41
N LEU A 32 14.76 -7.32 5.96
CA LEU A 32 13.82 -6.30 6.39
C LEU A 32 12.47 -6.45 5.67
N ILE A 33 12.49 -6.63 4.34
CA ILE A 33 11.26 -6.69 3.53
C ILE A 33 10.65 -8.08 3.46
N GLY A 34 11.35 -9.10 3.96
CA GLY A 34 10.88 -10.48 4.00
C GLY A 34 10.92 -11.22 2.67
N VAL A 35 11.47 -10.62 1.61
CA VAL A 35 11.56 -11.24 0.28
C VAL A 35 12.95 -11.13 -0.31
N GLU A 36 13.30 -12.08 -1.17
CA GLU A 36 14.57 -12.09 -1.91
C GLU A 36 14.32 -12.46 -3.36
N LYS A 37 15.23 -12.07 -4.24
CA LYS A 37 15.23 -12.45 -5.64
C LYS A 37 16.13 -13.65 -5.87
N GLU A 38 15.59 -14.71 -6.47
CA GLU A 38 16.36 -15.85 -6.91
C GLU A 38 17.25 -15.47 -8.11
N THR A 39 18.55 -15.61 -7.94
CA THR A 39 19.55 -15.31 -8.98
C THR A 39 20.24 -16.55 -9.51
N GLY A 40 19.91 -17.73 -8.98
CA GLY A 40 20.48 -19.01 -9.38
C GLY A 40 19.63 -19.73 -10.43
N PHE A 41 20.09 -20.91 -10.82
CA PHE A 41 19.37 -21.83 -11.72
C PHE A 41 18.55 -22.86 -10.93
N THR A 42 17.84 -22.42 -9.90
CA THR A 42 17.02 -23.36 -9.14
C THR A 42 15.69 -23.62 -9.86
N LEU A 43 15.31 -24.90 -9.92
CA LEU A 43 13.99 -25.33 -10.40
C LEU A 43 13.08 -25.74 -9.24
N ASN A 44 13.47 -25.46 -8.01
CA ASN A 44 12.65 -25.79 -6.86
C ASN A 44 11.53 -24.76 -6.67
N TYR A 45 10.36 -25.11 -7.17
CA TYR A 45 9.14 -24.30 -7.06
C TYR A 45 8.45 -24.41 -5.70
N ASP A 46 8.83 -25.36 -4.84
CA ASP A 46 8.16 -25.58 -3.55
C ASP A 46 8.32 -24.39 -2.59
N LYS A 47 9.43 -23.68 -2.69
CA LYS A 47 9.68 -22.49 -1.88
C LYS A 47 8.77 -21.29 -2.22
N TYR A 48 8.03 -21.34 -3.31
CA TYR A 48 7.08 -20.31 -3.73
C TYR A 48 5.62 -20.69 -3.45
N ASN A 49 5.39 -21.73 -2.67
CA ASN A 49 4.06 -22.27 -2.43
C ASN A 49 3.57 -21.92 -1.01
N TRP A 50 3.39 -20.64 -0.76
CA TRP A 50 2.84 -20.13 0.50
C TRP A 50 1.38 -19.75 0.35
N ASP A 51 0.63 -19.79 1.46
CA ASP A 51 -0.75 -19.32 1.51
C ASP A 51 -0.80 -17.80 1.33
N GLU A 52 -1.83 -17.32 0.63
CA GLU A 52 -2.10 -15.88 0.48
C GLU A 52 -3.06 -15.39 1.56
N HIS A 53 -2.91 -14.12 1.94
CA HIS A 53 -3.76 -13.42 2.93
C HIS A 53 -4.51 -12.25 2.28
N PRO A 54 -5.50 -12.52 1.40
CA PRO A 54 -6.23 -11.48 0.68
C PRO A 54 -7.12 -10.61 1.60
N GLU A 55 -7.42 -11.08 2.83
CA GLU A 55 -8.18 -10.35 3.84
C GLU A 55 -7.37 -9.26 4.56
N HIS A 56 -6.08 -9.16 4.28
CA HIS A 56 -5.20 -8.20 4.94
C HIS A 56 -5.65 -6.75 4.71
N PHE A 57 -5.46 -5.88 5.71
CA PHE A 57 -5.86 -4.47 5.71
C PHE A 57 -5.53 -3.75 4.39
N ILE A 58 -4.35 -3.99 3.81
CA ILE A 58 -3.91 -3.31 2.58
C ILE A 58 -4.83 -3.62 1.39
N LEU A 59 -5.41 -4.82 1.34
CA LEU A 59 -6.25 -5.29 0.24
C LEU A 59 -7.75 -5.22 0.50
N ALA A 60 -8.18 -4.88 1.72
CA ALA A 60 -9.55 -5.04 2.19
C ALA A 60 -10.64 -4.31 1.38
N ASP A 61 -10.29 -3.24 0.65
CA ASP A 61 -11.22 -2.52 -0.26
C ASP A 61 -10.93 -2.78 -1.74
N THR A 62 -10.09 -3.77 -2.06
CA THR A 62 -9.72 -4.12 -3.42
C THR A 62 -10.84 -4.91 -4.08
N THR A 63 -11.48 -4.34 -5.08
CA THR A 63 -12.59 -4.96 -5.84
C THR A 63 -12.14 -5.62 -7.14
N LYS A 64 -10.90 -5.39 -7.55
CA LYS A 64 -10.28 -5.93 -8.76
C LYS A 64 -8.88 -6.44 -8.44
N PRO A 65 -8.34 -7.38 -9.22
CA PRO A 65 -6.94 -7.77 -9.08
C PRO A 65 -6.00 -6.57 -9.14
N VAL A 66 -5.01 -6.54 -8.24
CA VAL A 66 -3.99 -5.48 -8.22
C VAL A 66 -3.17 -5.52 -9.51
N ASP A 67 -2.99 -4.38 -10.14
CA ASP A 67 -2.12 -4.25 -11.31
C ASP A 67 -0.67 -4.02 -10.85
N PHE A 68 0.17 -5.00 -11.06
CA PHE A 68 1.61 -4.93 -10.81
C PHE A 68 2.42 -4.55 -12.06
N GLY A 69 1.75 -4.27 -13.20
CA GLY A 69 2.40 -4.14 -14.49
C GLY A 69 3.11 -5.42 -14.88
N GLU A 70 4.34 -5.30 -15.38
CA GLU A 70 5.16 -6.48 -15.63
C GLU A 70 5.54 -7.21 -14.34
N GLY A 71 5.61 -6.46 -13.23
CA GLY A 71 6.07 -6.97 -11.93
C GLY A 71 7.54 -7.39 -11.95
N LYS A 72 8.01 -7.96 -10.85
CA LYS A 72 9.34 -8.57 -10.77
C LYS A 72 9.22 -10.08 -10.73
N LYS A 73 10.14 -10.76 -11.41
CA LYS A 73 10.19 -12.20 -11.47
C LYS A 73 11.18 -12.78 -10.48
N SER A 74 10.98 -14.05 -10.19
CA SER A 74 11.88 -14.84 -9.33
C SER A 74 11.95 -14.31 -7.89
N ILE A 75 10.86 -13.70 -7.42
CA ILE A 75 10.75 -13.22 -6.03
C ILE A 75 10.12 -14.29 -5.16
N TYR A 76 10.77 -14.61 -4.06
CA TYR A 76 10.28 -15.55 -3.05
C TYR A 76 10.31 -14.93 -1.65
N ALA A 77 9.47 -15.45 -0.76
CA ALA A 77 9.37 -14.97 0.61
C ALA A 77 10.25 -15.79 1.56
N TYR A 78 10.76 -15.13 2.59
CA TYR A 78 11.37 -15.79 3.74
C TYR A 78 10.30 -16.36 4.68
N GLU A 79 10.70 -17.33 5.49
CA GLU A 79 9.84 -17.85 6.56
C GLU A 79 9.38 -16.73 7.50
N GLY A 80 8.09 -16.71 7.84
CA GLY A 80 7.47 -15.68 8.67
C GLY A 80 6.99 -14.44 7.93
N THR A 81 7.27 -14.32 6.63
CA THR A 81 6.73 -13.24 5.80
C THR A 81 5.29 -13.59 5.39
N GLU A 82 4.38 -12.65 5.53
CA GLU A 82 2.99 -12.80 5.10
C GLU A 82 2.85 -12.38 3.64
N ILE A 83 2.40 -13.30 2.79
CA ILE A 83 2.21 -13.05 1.37
C ILE A 83 0.77 -12.60 1.13
N LEU A 84 0.60 -11.44 0.49
CA LEU A 84 -0.72 -10.89 0.20
C LEU A 84 -1.18 -11.26 -1.22
N VAL A 85 -0.27 -11.27 -2.19
CA VAL A 85 -0.58 -11.61 -3.59
C VAL A 85 0.57 -12.37 -4.21
N GLN A 86 0.24 -13.47 -4.90
CA GLN A 86 1.15 -14.21 -5.77
C GLN A 86 0.64 -14.21 -7.22
N ARG A 87 1.54 -14.35 -8.16
CA ARG A 87 1.24 -14.62 -9.56
C ARG A 87 2.20 -15.71 -10.06
N GLU A 88 1.67 -16.81 -10.55
CA GLU A 88 2.49 -17.95 -11.02
C GLU A 88 3.48 -18.46 -9.95
N LYS A 89 3.06 -18.47 -8.68
CA LYS A 89 3.86 -18.83 -7.50
C LYS A 89 5.00 -17.86 -7.16
N GLU A 90 5.07 -16.71 -7.80
CA GLU A 90 6.01 -15.64 -7.47
C GLU A 90 5.34 -14.57 -6.63
N VAL A 91 6.02 -14.10 -5.59
CA VAL A 91 5.51 -13.07 -4.71
C VAL A 91 5.38 -11.75 -5.45
N GLN A 92 4.18 -11.20 -5.48
CA GLN A 92 3.91 -9.88 -6.05
C GLN A 92 3.75 -8.83 -4.96
N MET A 93 3.21 -9.22 -3.81
CA MET A 93 3.05 -8.35 -2.67
C MET A 93 3.19 -9.14 -1.38
N ALA A 94 3.94 -8.61 -0.43
CA ALA A 94 4.15 -9.22 0.88
C ALA A 94 4.34 -8.16 1.96
N VAL A 95 4.11 -8.56 3.21
CA VAL A 95 4.36 -7.73 4.39
C VAL A 95 5.20 -8.49 5.39
N ASN A 96 6.05 -7.76 6.10
CA ASN A 96 6.96 -8.36 7.08
C ASN A 96 7.11 -7.46 8.32
N GLY A 97 7.16 -8.07 9.48
CA GLY A 97 7.55 -7.41 10.73
C GLY A 97 9.08 -7.40 10.89
N PHE A 98 9.64 -6.27 11.27
CA PHE A 98 11.08 -6.14 11.53
C PHE A 98 11.33 -5.34 12.81
N GLY A 99 11.61 -6.02 13.90
CA GLY A 99 11.68 -5.39 15.23
C GLY A 99 10.30 -4.89 15.66
N ALA A 100 10.20 -3.60 16.00
CA ALA A 100 8.93 -2.95 16.31
C ALA A 100 8.24 -2.33 15.06
N GLY A 101 8.90 -2.34 13.91
CA GLY A 101 8.39 -1.74 12.68
C GLY A 101 7.85 -2.76 11.69
N ARG A 102 7.36 -2.24 10.58
CA ARG A 102 6.71 -3.02 9.51
C ARG A 102 7.25 -2.64 8.14
N SER A 103 7.27 -3.59 7.24
CA SER A 103 7.63 -3.35 5.85
C SER A 103 6.64 -3.95 4.87
N VAL A 104 6.50 -3.31 3.72
CA VAL A 104 5.69 -3.77 2.60
C VAL A 104 6.57 -3.94 1.38
N TYR A 105 6.46 -5.07 0.71
CA TYR A 105 7.05 -5.31 -0.60
C TYR A 105 5.96 -5.31 -1.68
N ILE A 106 6.22 -4.63 -2.81
CA ILE A 106 5.34 -4.61 -3.97
C ILE A 106 6.20 -4.76 -5.22
N SER A 107 5.95 -5.78 -6.05
CA SER A 107 6.79 -6.11 -7.22
C SER A 107 6.75 -5.07 -8.34
N GLY A 108 5.68 -4.30 -8.40
CA GLY A 108 5.46 -3.18 -9.32
C GLY A 108 4.15 -2.49 -8.99
N LEU A 109 4.06 -1.20 -9.21
CA LEU A 109 2.86 -0.42 -8.88
C LEU A 109 2.68 0.71 -9.92
N PRO A 110 2.22 0.37 -11.16
CA PRO A 110 1.86 1.39 -12.15
C PRO A 110 0.83 2.35 -11.58
N TYR A 111 0.88 3.61 -12.01
CA TYR A 111 -0.07 4.60 -11.55
C TYR A 111 -1.49 4.26 -12.03
N SER A 112 -2.40 4.12 -11.07
CA SER A 112 -3.85 4.06 -11.26
C SER A 112 -4.55 4.52 -9.99
N PHE A 113 -5.84 4.80 -10.04
CA PHE A 113 -6.60 5.14 -8.82
C PHE A 113 -6.61 3.98 -7.83
N GLU A 114 -6.82 2.76 -8.32
CA GLU A 114 -6.81 1.55 -7.51
C GLU A 114 -5.44 1.34 -6.83
N ASN A 115 -4.35 1.47 -7.59
CA ASN A 115 -3.01 1.33 -7.05
C ASN A 115 -2.62 2.46 -6.07
N SER A 116 -3.16 3.66 -6.26
CA SER A 116 -2.99 4.75 -5.29
C SER A 116 -3.59 4.40 -3.93
N ARG A 117 -4.71 3.68 -3.92
CA ARG A 117 -5.32 3.15 -2.68
C ARG A 117 -4.45 2.10 -2.01
N ILE A 118 -3.92 1.18 -2.80
CA ILE A 118 -2.98 0.16 -2.29
C ILE A 118 -1.78 0.84 -1.63
N LEU A 119 -1.19 1.83 -2.28
CA LEU A 119 -0.07 2.59 -1.72
C LEU A 119 -0.45 3.33 -0.45
N TYR A 120 -1.60 4.01 -0.42
CA TYR A 120 -2.08 4.73 0.75
C TYR A 120 -2.28 3.80 1.95
N ARG A 121 -2.96 2.66 1.76
CA ARG A 121 -3.16 1.66 2.81
C ARG A 121 -1.84 1.01 3.24
N SER A 122 -0.90 0.82 2.32
CA SER A 122 0.46 0.34 2.65
C SER A 122 1.20 1.34 3.55
N ILE A 123 1.05 2.65 3.31
CA ILE A 123 1.63 3.70 4.16
C ILE A 123 1.02 3.61 5.56
N LEU A 124 -0.30 3.63 5.67
CA LEU A 124 -0.99 3.56 6.97
C LEU A 124 -0.59 2.31 7.76
N TRP A 125 -0.58 1.15 7.10
CA TRP A 125 -0.21 -0.10 7.75
C TRP A 125 1.25 -0.10 8.22
N SER A 126 2.17 0.35 7.38
CA SER A 126 3.60 0.38 7.72
C SER A 126 3.93 1.34 8.86
N THR A 127 3.11 2.36 9.08
CA THR A 127 3.27 3.37 10.15
C THR A 127 2.40 3.10 11.38
N HIS A 128 1.71 1.96 11.46
CA HIS A 128 0.77 1.63 12.54
C HIS A 128 -0.37 2.65 12.70
N SER A 129 -0.83 3.20 11.57
CA SER A 129 -1.87 4.27 11.52
C SER A 129 -3.14 3.81 10.82
N GLU A 130 -3.49 2.52 10.91
CA GLU A 130 -4.67 1.95 10.24
C GLU A 130 -5.98 2.66 10.65
N ASP A 131 -6.04 3.16 11.88
CA ASP A 131 -7.19 3.91 12.42
C ASP A 131 -7.41 5.25 11.70
N GLU A 132 -6.39 5.77 11.03
CA GLU A 132 -6.46 7.02 10.28
C GLU A 132 -7.13 6.86 8.91
N LEU A 133 -7.40 5.63 8.46
CA LEU A 133 -7.98 5.35 7.13
C LEU A 133 -9.28 6.14 6.89
N HIS A 134 -10.11 6.28 7.92
CA HIS A 134 -11.39 6.99 7.82
C HIS A 134 -11.31 8.44 8.36
N GLN A 135 -10.14 9.04 8.35
CA GLN A 135 -9.96 10.45 8.69
C GLN A 135 -9.62 11.25 7.42
N TRP A 136 -10.36 12.33 7.19
CA TRP A 136 -10.17 13.19 6.01
C TRP A 136 -10.18 12.42 4.69
N TYR A 137 -11.18 11.59 4.51
CA TYR A 137 -11.23 10.57 3.48
C TYR A 137 -12.53 10.65 2.67
N SER A 138 -12.49 10.26 1.42
CA SER A 138 -13.64 10.11 0.53
C SER A 138 -13.73 8.68 0.01
N THR A 139 -14.95 8.12 -0.04
CA THR A 139 -15.18 6.80 -0.64
C THR A 139 -15.08 6.79 -2.17
N ASN A 140 -15.14 7.97 -2.81
CA ASN A 140 -15.04 8.11 -4.26
C ASN A 140 -13.64 8.56 -4.67
N PHE A 141 -12.97 7.82 -5.52
CA PHE A 141 -11.62 8.12 -6.02
C PHE A 141 -11.49 9.46 -6.77
N ASN A 142 -12.58 9.95 -7.32
CA ASN A 142 -12.63 11.20 -8.06
C ASN A 142 -12.84 12.42 -7.16
N VAL A 143 -13.00 12.20 -5.86
CA VAL A 143 -13.25 13.24 -4.87
C VAL A 143 -12.18 13.18 -3.80
N GLU A 144 -11.50 14.28 -3.57
CA GLU A 144 -10.44 14.41 -2.58
C GLU A 144 -10.89 15.23 -1.37
N VAL A 145 -10.35 14.92 -0.20
CA VAL A 145 -10.54 15.68 1.03
C VAL A 145 -9.21 16.26 1.46
N HIS A 146 -9.11 17.58 1.56
CA HIS A 146 -7.90 18.29 1.98
C HIS A 146 -8.14 19.02 3.30
N ALA A 147 -7.48 18.55 4.36
CA ALA A 147 -7.62 19.12 5.69
C ALA A 147 -6.53 20.16 6.00
N TYR A 148 -6.94 21.32 6.48
CA TYR A 148 -6.11 22.41 6.96
C TYR A 148 -6.37 22.59 8.44
N VAL A 149 -6.05 21.57 9.24
CA VAL A 149 -6.41 21.47 10.66
C VAL A 149 -5.96 22.69 11.45
N LYS A 150 -4.74 23.20 11.20
CA LYS A 150 -4.23 24.43 11.85
C LYS A 150 -5.07 25.67 11.56
N ASN A 151 -5.80 25.67 10.46
CA ASN A 151 -6.66 26.79 10.04
C ASN A 151 -8.13 26.54 10.38
N GLY A 152 -8.46 25.43 11.03
CA GLY A 152 -9.83 25.08 11.39
C GLY A 152 -10.73 24.79 10.18
N LYS A 153 -10.18 24.38 9.04
CA LYS A 153 -10.92 24.21 7.79
C LYS A 153 -10.51 22.94 7.05
N TYR A 154 -11.44 22.46 6.23
CA TYR A 154 -11.13 21.47 5.19
C TYR A 154 -11.92 21.78 3.92
N CYS A 155 -11.50 21.26 2.79
CA CYS A 155 -12.27 21.30 1.56
C CYS A 155 -12.42 19.91 0.97
N VAL A 156 -13.47 19.76 0.18
CA VAL A 156 -13.75 18.59 -0.65
C VAL A 156 -13.73 19.04 -2.09
N VAL A 157 -13.01 18.32 -2.93
CA VAL A 157 -12.74 18.69 -4.33
C VAL A 157 -13.20 17.57 -5.25
N ASN A 158 -14.07 17.86 -6.19
CA ASN A 158 -14.34 16.97 -7.32
C ASN A 158 -13.37 17.29 -8.45
N ASN A 159 -12.45 16.36 -8.74
CA ASN A 159 -11.42 16.51 -9.76
C ASN A 159 -11.88 16.08 -11.18
N THR A 160 -13.19 15.94 -11.39
CA THR A 160 -13.74 15.50 -12.69
C THR A 160 -14.68 16.52 -13.30
N TYR A 161 -14.93 16.37 -14.59
CA TYR A 161 -15.91 17.16 -15.35
C TYR A 161 -17.35 16.60 -15.25
N GLU A 162 -17.59 15.68 -14.31
CA GLU A 162 -18.87 15.01 -14.11
C GLU A 162 -19.31 15.20 -12.64
N PRO A 163 -20.62 15.30 -12.37
CA PRO A 163 -21.13 15.29 -11.00
C PRO A 163 -20.75 14.00 -10.27
N GLN A 164 -20.39 14.12 -9.00
CA GLN A 164 -19.95 13.00 -8.17
C GLN A 164 -20.77 12.88 -6.89
N LYS A 165 -20.95 11.64 -6.43
CA LYS A 165 -21.49 11.31 -5.11
C LYS A 165 -20.42 10.62 -4.29
N THR A 166 -20.33 10.94 -3.02
CA THR A 166 -19.36 10.33 -2.11
C THR A 166 -19.85 10.41 -0.68
N THR A 167 -19.31 9.51 0.16
CA THR A 167 -19.32 9.69 1.62
C THR A 167 -18.00 10.32 2.02
N VAL A 168 -18.06 11.43 2.74
CA VAL A 168 -16.89 12.13 3.29
C VAL A 168 -16.74 11.79 4.75
N TYR A 169 -15.56 11.37 5.17
CA TYR A 169 -15.14 11.15 6.55
C TYR A 169 -14.33 12.34 7.04
N ARG A 170 -14.68 12.86 8.21
CA ARG A 170 -13.96 13.96 8.89
C ARG A 170 -12.82 13.41 9.75
N GLY A 171 -12.01 14.31 10.30
CA GLY A 171 -10.91 13.97 11.21
C GLY A 171 -11.33 13.32 12.53
N ASP A 172 -12.57 13.50 12.96
CA ASP A 172 -13.16 12.84 14.14
C ASP A 172 -13.82 11.48 13.82
N GLY A 173 -13.70 11.02 12.56
CA GLY A 173 -14.31 9.78 12.08
C GLY A 173 -15.80 9.91 11.74
N SER A 174 -16.46 11.04 12.01
CA SER A 174 -17.82 11.26 11.56
C SER A 174 -17.91 11.36 10.05
N SER A 175 -19.04 10.97 9.46
CA SER A 175 -19.22 10.97 8.02
C SER A 175 -20.54 11.59 7.58
N PHE A 176 -20.59 12.04 6.32
CA PHE A 176 -21.79 12.55 5.69
C PHE A 176 -21.78 12.28 4.18
N GLU A 177 -22.97 12.12 3.61
CA GLU A 177 -23.15 12.03 2.15
C GLU A 177 -22.99 13.39 1.51
N LEU A 178 -22.29 13.44 0.37
CA LEU A 178 -22.03 14.66 -0.37
C LEU A 178 -22.29 14.46 -1.86
N HIS A 179 -22.99 15.44 -2.44
CA HIS A 179 -23.17 15.61 -3.86
C HIS A 179 -22.36 16.81 -4.33
N MET A 180 -21.58 16.62 -5.38
CA MET A 180 -20.73 17.67 -5.95
C MET A 180 -20.98 17.81 -7.45
N GLU A 181 -21.02 19.04 -7.91
CA GLU A 181 -21.03 19.34 -9.34
C GLU A 181 -19.64 19.13 -9.95
N ALA A 182 -19.56 19.15 -11.28
CA ALA A 182 -18.30 19.05 -12.01
C ALA A 182 -17.32 20.15 -11.58
N ASN A 183 -16.05 19.76 -11.27
CA ASN A 183 -14.97 20.67 -10.82
C ASN A 183 -15.33 21.52 -9.59
N GLU A 184 -16.28 21.09 -8.78
CA GLU A 184 -16.70 21.84 -7.59
C GLU A 184 -15.72 21.69 -6.43
N ILE A 185 -15.53 22.78 -5.67
CA ILE A 185 -14.80 22.80 -4.40
C ILE A 185 -15.73 23.32 -3.31
N LYS A 186 -15.95 22.50 -2.27
CA LYS A 186 -16.74 22.89 -1.10
C LYS A 186 -15.85 23.03 0.13
N TRP A 187 -15.98 24.16 0.81
CA TRP A 187 -15.26 24.46 2.04
C TRP A 187 -16.13 24.26 3.27
N TYR A 188 -15.52 23.70 4.33
CA TYR A 188 -16.15 23.41 5.61
C TYR A 188 -15.29 23.88 6.77
N GLN A 189 -15.91 24.11 7.94
CA GLN A 189 -15.22 24.30 9.20
C GLN A 189 -15.02 22.94 9.89
N ILE A 190 -13.92 22.79 10.63
CA ILE A 190 -13.64 21.64 11.48
C ILE A 190 -14.38 21.77 12.79
#